data_e7898b7315c394c428bd7dc40e96d782
#
_entry.id   e7898b7315c394c428bd7dc40e96d782
#
_cell.length_a   1.000
_cell.length_b   1.000
_cell.length_c   1.000
_cell.angle_alpha   90.00
_cell.angle_beta   90.00
_cell.angle_gamma   90.00
#
_symmetry.space_group_name_H-M   'P 1'
#
loop_
_entity.id
_entity.type
_entity.pdbx_description
1 polymer ?
#
loop_
_entity_poly.entity_id
_entity_poly.type
_entity_poly.pdbx_seq_one_letter_code
_entity_poly.pdbx_strand_id
1 'polypeptide(L)'
;EAFPGLFYGVSEDTGVEVTNYQFDRYCTLHEGLRKMLQSVGYRMEIKYIQGDKYEMGYVQVKAVPIVDYSSEYEFSNDQNMNFTMDDNKRGVNHLVCLGKGELKDRLVIHLYVDEKGNVGQTQYYRGIKEIEEIYDSSGSEYDDLLKNGIAKLINSKNKTEYDMTMEKIEGSMDIGDIVGGRDYITGVSMKKPIGRKIWTIS
;
A
#
# COMPACT_ATOMS: atom_id res chain seq x y z
N GLU A 1 -10.17 27.36 -1.50
CA GLU A 1 -10.03 26.72 -0.16
C GLU A 1 -11.40 26.34 0.37
N ALA A 2 -11.61 25.03 0.66
CA ALA A 2 -12.90 24.57 1.20
C ALA A 2 -13.13 25.04 2.66
N PHE A 3 -12.04 25.29 3.42
CA PHE A 3 -12.08 25.69 4.83
C PHE A 3 -10.97 26.70 5.12
N PRO A 4 -11.11 27.97 4.74
CA PRO A 4 -10.11 29.00 4.97
C PRO A 4 -9.91 29.21 6.49
N GLY A 5 -8.64 29.25 6.91
CA GLY A 5 -8.27 29.48 8.30
C GLY A 5 -8.37 28.28 9.25
N LEU A 6 -8.86 27.12 8.80
CA LEU A 6 -8.92 25.91 9.63
C LEU A 6 -7.65 25.06 9.53
N PHE A 7 -7.05 24.97 8.34
CA PHE A 7 -5.86 24.15 8.09
C PHE A 7 -4.62 25.02 7.87
N TYR A 8 -3.57 24.74 8.58
CA TYR A 8 -2.26 25.37 8.44
C TYR A 8 -1.21 24.34 8.08
N GLY A 9 -0.56 24.49 6.92
CA GLY A 9 0.64 23.75 6.57
C GLY A 9 1.86 24.39 7.26
N VAL A 10 2.66 23.57 7.91
CA VAL A 10 3.94 24.03 8.46
C VAL A 10 4.97 24.07 7.33
N SER A 11 5.62 25.22 7.15
CA SER A 11 6.63 25.45 6.11
C SER A 11 8.06 25.17 6.59
N GLU A 12 8.24 24.19 7.48
CA GLU A 12 9.57 23.72 7.85
C GLU A 12 10.20 22.99 6.66
N ASP A 13 11.41 23.39 6.29
CA ASP A 13 12.19 22.69 5.27
C ASP A 13 12.69 21.37 5.85
N THR A 14 12.17 20.27 5.34
CA THR A 14 12.58 18.91 5.74
C THR A 14 13.89 18.49 5.09
N GLY A 15 14.44 19.28 4.15
CA GLY A 15 15.61 18.92 3.34
C GLY A 15 15.35 17.78 2.34
N VAL A 16 14.09 17.34 2.17
CA VAL A 16 13.72 16.26 1.26
C VAL A 16 13.02 16.83 0.04
N GLU A 17 13.56 16.51 -1.12
CA GLU A 17 13.00 16.90 -2.41
C GLU A 17 12.21 15.74 -3.02
N VAL A 18 10.97 16.02 -3.41
CA VAL A 18 10.13 15.07 -4.15
C VAL A 18 10.11 15.48 -5.62
N THR A 19 10.81 14.72 -6.45
CA THR A 19 10.88 14.99 -7.89
C THR A 19 10.01 14.03 -8.68
N ASN A 20 9.39 14.53 -9.75
CA ASN A 20 8.62 13.73 -10.73
C ASN A 20 7.51 12.86 -10.15
N TYR A 21 6.91 13.26 -9.02
CA TYR A 21 5.78 12.54 -8.45
C TYR A 21 4.46 12.96 -9.10
N GLN A 22 3.70 12.00 -9.55
CA GLN A 22 2.38 12.21 -10.14
C GLN A 22 1.31 11.58 -9.22
N PHE A 23 0.31 12.36 -8.84
CA PHE A 23 -0.84 11.85 -8.11
C PHE A 23 -1.67 10.90 -8.96
N ASP A 24 -2.24 9.87 -8.31
CA ASP A 24 -3.21 9.00 -8.96
C ASP A 24 -4.41 9.81 -9.44
N ARG A 25 -4.93 9.43 -10.61
CA ARG A 25 -6.15 10.07 -11.14
C ARG A 25 -7.34 9.78 -10.20
N TYR A 26 -8.08 10.82 -9.84
CA TYR A 26 -9.24 10.74 -8.92
C TYR A 26 -8.92 10.36 -7.47
N CYS A 27 -7.70 10.52 -7.00
CA CYS A 27 -7.40 10.38 -5.58
C CYS A 27 -7.82 11.63 -4.79
N THR A 28 -8.08 11.46 -3.50
CA THR A 28 -8.25 12.61 -2.60
C THR A 28 -6.90 13.29 -2.36
N LEU A 29 -6.92 14.59 -2.02
CA LEU A 29 -5.69 15.32 -1.67
C LEU A 29 -4.93 14.62 -0.52
N HIS A 30 -5.68 14.14 0.48
CA HIS A 30 -5.11 13.41 1.62
C HIS A 30 -4.36 12.15 1.16
N GLU A 31 -4.97 11.32 0.33
CA GLU A 31 -4.32 10.10 -0.19
C GLU A 31 -3.12 10.40 -1.07
N GLY A 32 -3.24 11.39 -1.95
CA GLY A 32 -2.13 11.81 -2.83
C GLY A 32 -0.93 12.28 -2.03
N LEU A 33 -1.13 13.18 -1.07
CA LEU A 33 -0.07 13.66 -0.18
C LEU A 33 0.51 12.54 0.68
N ARG A 34 -0.31 11.68 1.24
CA ARG A 34 0.15 10.53 2.04
C ARG A 34 1.08 9.62 1.23
N LYS A 35 0.67 9.19 0.05
CA LYS A 35 1.48 8.34 -0.83
C LYS A 35 2.78 9.03 -1.25
N MET A 36 2.70 10.32 -1.58
CA MET A 36 3.86 11.13 -1.96
C MET A 36 4.88 11.18 -0.82
N LEU A 37 4.46 11.49 0.40
CA LEU A 37 5.35 11.54 1.56
C LEU A 37 5.93 10.16 1.88
N GLN A 38 5.12 9.10 1.82
CA GLN A 38 5.59 7.74 2.03
C GLN A 38 6.68 7.31 1.04
N SER A 39 6.65 7.78 -0.21
CA SER A 39 7.67 7.47 -1.21
C SER A 39 9.06 8.00 -0.86
N VAL A 40 9.14 8.99 0.03
CA VAL A 40 10.40 9.59 0.50
C VAL A 40 10.66 9.34 1.99
N GLY A 41 9.97 8.38 2.59
CA GLY A 41 10.18 8.00 4.00
C GLY A 41 9.57 8.96 5.02
N TYR A 42 8.59 9.75 4.59
CA TYR A 42 7.86 10.68 5.45
C TYR A 42 6.39 10.30 5.57
N ARG A 43 5.76 10.77 6.64
CA ARG A 43 4.30 10.67 6.84
C ARG A 43 3.70 12.04 7.10
N MET A 44 2.40 12.15 6.91
CA MET A 44 1.65 13.34 7.21
C MET A 44 1.17 13.28 8.66
N GLU A 45 1.58 14.23 9.47
CA GLU A 45 1.05 14.43 10.82
C GLU A 45 -0.04 15.50 10.78
N ILE A 46 -1.20 15.18 11.35
CA ILE A 46 -2.35 16.08 11.45
C ILE A 46 -2.70 16.22 12.93
N LYS A 47 -2.55 17.42 13.48
CA LYS A 47 -2.84 17.70 14.88
C LYS A 47 -3.75 18.90 15.02
N TYR A 48 -4.72 18.79 15.90
CA TYR A 48 -5.49 19.96 16.34
C TYR A 48 -4.66 20.74 17.38
N ILE A 49 -4.46 22.04 17.11
CA ILE A 49 -3.79 22.95 18.01
C ILE A 49 -4.86 23.82 18.64
N GLN A 50 -5.00 23.72 19.95
CA GLN A 50 -5.93 24.54 20.72
C GLN A 50 -5.43 25.99 20.68
N GLY A 51 -6.32 26.90 20.31
CA GLY A 51 -6.05 28.33 20.42
C GLY A 51 -6.00 28.81 21.89
N ASP A 52 -5.42 29.96 22.09
CA ASP A 52 -5.45 30.63 23.39
C ASP A 52 -6.90 31.00 23.77
N LYS A 53 -7.10 31.45 25.02
CA LYS A 53 -8.40 31.63 25.66
C LYS A 53 -9.51 32.32 24.81
N TYR A 54 -9.11 33.07 23.79
CA TYR A 54 -10.04 33.82 22.90
C TYR A 54 -9.80 33.55 21.41
N GLU A 55 -8.89 32.66 21.08
CA GLU A 55 -8.57 32.31 19.69
C GLU A 55 -9.15 30.95 19.34
N MET A 56 -9.64 30.85 18.10
CA MET A 56 -10.09 29.55 17.58
C MET A 56 -8.90 28.64 17.34
N GLY A 57 -9.02 27.38 17.76
CA GLY A 57 -8.05 26.36 17.43
C GLY A 57 -8.00 26.08 15.92
N TYR A 58 -6.94 25.47 15.47
CA TYR A 58 -6.72 25.14 14.07
C TYR A 58 -6.10 23.75 13.90
N VAL A 59 -6.18 23.20 12.70
CA VAL A 59 -5.57 21.92 12.35
C VAL A 59 -4.22 22.18 11.69
N GLN A 60 -3.17 21.74 12.36
CA GLN A 60 -1.81 21.79 11.82
C GLN A 60 -1.53 20.52 11.01
N VAL A 61 -0.95 20.72 9.82
CA VAL A 61 -0.51 19.63 8.94
C VAL A 61 0.98 19.81 8.66
N LYS A 62 1.77 18.78 8.94
CA LYS A 62 3.21 18.79 8.63
C LYS A 62 3.70 17.42 8.16
N ALA A 63 4.82 17.43 7.44
CA ALA A 63 5.58 16.23 7.10
C ALA A 63 6.54 15.88 8.24
N VAL A 64 6.52 14.63 8.68
CA VAL A 64 7.44 14.10 9.70
C VAL A 64 8.06 12.79 9.21
N PRO A 65 9.31 12.47 9.59
CA PRO A 65 9.92 11.19 9.23
C PRO A 65 9.07 10.02 9.74
N ILE A 66 9.03 8.94 8.96
CA ILE A 66 8.48 7.65 9.42
C ILE A 66 9.47 7.05 10.41
N VAL A 67 9.00 6.65 11.57
CA VAL A 67 9.79 5.95 12.59
C VAL A 67 9.54 4.45 12.48
N ASP A 68 10.61 3.65 12.38
CA ASP A 68 10.54 2.19 12.40
C ASP A 68 10.78 1.67 13.81
N TYR A 69 9.70 1.35 14.49
CA TYR A 69 9.71 0.77 15.85
C TYR A 69 9.81 -0.76 15.86
N SER A 70 9.93 -1.40 14.70
CA SER A 70 9.87 -2.86 14.60
C SER A 70 11.04 -3.59 15.27
N SER A 71 12.13 -2.89 15.53
CA SER A 71 13.27 -3.42 16.28
C SER A 71 13.19 -3.20 17.80
N GLU A 72 12.38 -2.24 18.22
CA GLU A 72 12.22 -1.90 19.65
C GLU A 72 11.02 -2.59 20.28
N TYR A 73 9.95 -2.74 19.49
CA TYR A 73 8.69 -3.34 19.91
C TYR A 73 8.30 -4.45 18.92
N GLU A 74 8.48 -5.69 19.35
CA GLU A 74 7.95 -6.86 18.64
C GLU A 74 6.66 -7.29 19.32
N PHE A 75 5.53 -7.02 18.69
CA PHE A 75 4.24 -7.42 19.21
C PHE A 75 3.97 -8.89 18.88
N SER A 76 3.39 -9.61 19.84
CA SER A 76 3.08 -11.03 19.69
C SER A 76 1.65 -11.33 20.15
N ASN A 77 1.17 -12.53 19.84
CA ASN A 77 -0.16 -13.00 20.24
C ASN A 77 -0.38 -12.97 21.76
N ASP A 78 0.69 -13.02 22.56
CA ASP A 78 0.64 -12.95 24.02
C ASP A 78 0.38 -11.53 24.53
N GLN A 79 0.45 -10.51 23.67
CA GLN A 79 0.31 -9.09 24.01
C GLN A 79 -0.97 -8.46 23.45
N ASN A 80 -2.06 -9.22 23.38
CA ASN A 80 -3.34 -8.76 22.83
C ASN A 80 -3.24 -8.27 21.37
N MET A 81 -2.42 -8.96 20.57
CA MET A 81 -2.36 -8.79 19.14
C MET A 81 -3.17 -9.88 18.44
N ASN A 82 -4.10 -9.47 17.60
CA ASN A 82 -4.79 -10.36 16.67
C ASN A 82 -4.08 -10.32 15.33
N PHE A 83 -3.71 -11.51 14.86
CA PHE A 83 -3.02 -11.71 13.60
C PHE A 83 -3.93 -12.47 12.64
N THR A 84 -4.15 -11.93 11.46
CA THR A 84 -4.90 -12.59 10.40
C THR A 84 -4.00 -12.79 9.20
N MET A 85 -3.94 -14.01 8.71
CA MET A 85 -3.20 -14.37 7.50
C MET A 85 -4.18 -14.86 6.44
N ASP A 86 -4.17 -14.21 5.28
CA ASP A 86 -4.85 -14.66 4.08
C ASP A 86 -3.80 -15.16 3.08
N ASP A 87 -3.74 -16.48 2.88
CA ASP A 87 -2.75 -17.12 2.02
C ASP A 87 -3.42 -17.71 0.78
N ASN A 88 -3.44 -16.94 -0.29
CA ASN A 88 -3.95 -17.38 -1.58
C ASN A 88 -2.87 -18.13 -2.39
N LYS A 89 -2.89 -19.47 -2.33
CA LYS A 89 -1.98 -20.36 -3.07
C LYS A 89 -2.47 -20.76 -4.45
N ARG A 90 -3.66 -20.34 -4.85
CA ARG A 90 -4.27 -20.63 -6.16
C ARG A 90 -4.40 -19.40 -7.03
N GLY A 91 -3.47 -18.47 -6.91
CA GLY A 91 -3.44 -17.28 -7.76
C GLY A 91 -3.02 -17.61 -9.18
N VAL A 92 -3.44 -16.75 -10.10
CA VAL A 92 -3.10 -16.83 -11.53
C VAL A 92 -1.57 -16.70 -11.69
N ASN A 93 -0.98 -17.59 -12.50
CA ASN A 93 0.44 -17.52 -12.82
C ASN A 93 0.74 -17.43 -14.33
N HIS A 94 -0.31 -17.47 -15.15
CA HIS A 94 -0.27 -17.20 -16.58
C HIS A 94 -1.46 -16.33 -16.97
N LEU A 95 -1.20 -15.12 -17.47
CA LEU A 95 -2.23 -14.21 -17.97
C LEU A 95 -2.08 -14.03 -19.47
N VAL A 96 -3.12 -14.38 -20.21
CA VAL A 96 -3.22 -14.13 -21.65
C VAL A 96 -3.92 -12.80 -21.86
N CYS A 97 -3.16 -11.78 -22.25
CA CYS A 97 -3.69 -10.45 -22.52
C CYS A 97 -4.06 -10.32 -23.99
N LEU A 98 -5.30 -9.98 -24.27
CA LEU A 98 -5.85 -9.80 -25.60
C LEU A 98 -6.10 -8.32 -25.88
N GLY A 99 -5.36 -7.74 -26.81
CA GLY A 99 -5.43 -6.33 -27.18
C GLY A 99 -6.22 -6.09 -28.48
N LYS A 100 -5.84 -5.03 -29.18
CA LYS A 100 -6.42 -4.57 -30.44
C LYS A 100 -6.22 -5.59 -31.55
N GLY A 101 -7.17 -5.60 -32.49
CA GLY A 101 -7.20 -6.49 -33.65
C GLY A 101 -8.24 -7.58 -33.53
N GLU A 102 -8.37 -8.38 -34.58
CA GLU A 102 -9.36 -9.45 -34.66
C GLU A 102 -8.73 -10.75 -35.15
N LEU A 103 -9.25 -11.86 -34.67
CA LEU A 103 -8.83 -13.21 -35.08
C LEU A 103 -7.29 -13.38 -34.99
N LYS A 104 -6.67 -13.76 -36.13
CA LYS A 104 -5.22 -14.01 -36.23
C LYS A 104 -4.35 -12.75 -36.09
N ASP A 105 -4.92 -11.58 -36.36
CA ASP A 105 -4.22 -10.30 -36.34
C ASP A 105 -4.40 -9.59 -34.97
N ARG A 106 -5.04 -10.27 -34.04
CA ARG A 106 -5.24 -9.76 -32.69
C ARG A 106 -3.91 -9.72 -31.90
N LEU A 107 -3.65 -8.60 -31.25
CA LEU A 107 -2.52 -8.47 -30.35
C LEU A 107 -2.70 -9.39 -29.14
N VAL A 108 -1.74 -10.29 -28.91
CA VAL A 108 -1.73 -11.19 -27.78
C VAL A 108 -0.41 -11.07 -27.03
N ILE A 109 -0.47 -10.87 -25.73
CA ILE A 109 0.70 -10.85 -24.84
C ILE A 109 0.50 -11.92 -23.76
N HIS A 110 1.49 -12.77 -23.57
CA HIS A 110 1.52 -13.73 -22.48
C HIS A 110 2.37 -13.20 -21.35
N LEU A 111 1.81 -13.15 -20.14
CA LEU A 111 2.51 -12.76 -18.90
C LEU A 111 2.52 -13.93 -17.92
N TYR A 112 3.64 -14.14 -17.29
CA TYR A 112 3.86 -15.26 -16.39
C TYR A 112 4.43 -14.78 -15.06
N VAL A 113 4.16 -15.55 -14.01
CA VAL A 113 4.76 -15.36 -12.68
C VAL A 113 5.85 -16.40 -12.48
N ASP A 114 7.02 -15.98 -12.00
CA ASP A 114 8.09 -16.91 -11.61
C ASP A 114 7.91 -17.43 -10.16
N GLU A 115 8.81 -18.30 -9.72
CA GLU A 115 8.81 -18.87 -8.37
C GLU A 115 8.94 -17.81 -7.26
N LYS A 116 9.58 -16.69 -7.57
CA LYS A 116 9.78 -15.58 -6.64
C LYS A 116 8.62 -14.57 -6.66
N GLY A 117 7.61 -14.81 -7.52
CA GLY A 117 6.46 -13.93 -7.68
C GLY A 117 6.71 -12.73 -8.60
N ASN A 118 7.81 -12.68 -9.35
CA ASN A 118 8.04 -11.63 -10.33
C ASN A 118 7.22 -11.90 -11.59
N VAL A 119 6.74 -10.83 -12.22
CA VAL A 119 5.98 -10.90 -13.47
C VAL A 119 6.90 -10.66 -14.65
N GLY A 120 6.81 -11.53 -15.67
CA GLY A 120 7.59 -11.45 -16.90
C GLY A 120 6.92 -12.15 -18.07
N GLN A 121 7.62 -12.24 -19.20
CA GLN A 121 7.12 -12.89 -20.42
C GLN A 121 7.69 -14.31 -20.61
N THR A 122 8.41 -14.82 -19.64
CA THR A 122 8.99 -16.18 -19.69
C THR A 122 8.16 -17.13 -18.87
N GLN A 123 7.67 -18.21 -19.51
CA GLN A 123 6.87 -19.23 -18.85
C GLN A 123 7.71 -20.02 -17.85
N TYR A 124 7.27 -20.06 -16.60
CA TYR A 124 7.88 -20.81 -15.51
C TYR A 124 7.08 -22.06 -15.14
N TYR A 125 5.78 -21.90 -14.86
CA TYR A 125 4.89 -23.01 -14.54
C TYR A 125 4.33 -23.65 -15.81
N ARG A 126 4.10 -24.98 -15.78
CA ARG A 126 3.57 -25.75 -16.90
C ARG A 126 2.65 -26.86 -16.44
N GLY A 127 1.73 -27.26 -17.31
CA GLY A 127 0.81 -28.37 -17.10
C GLY A 127 -0.11 -28.12 -15.91
N ILE A 128 -0.24 -29.07 -14.99
CA ILE A 128 -1.16 -28.99 -13.85
C ILE A 128 -0.84 -27.85 -12.85
N LYS A 129 0.36 -27.27 -12.92
CA LYS A 129 0.77 -26.14 -12.08
C LYS A 129 0.46 -24.79 -12.72
N GLU A 130 0.07 -24.78 -13.97
CA GLU A 130 -0.30 -23.57 -14.70
C GLU A 130 -1.74 -23.21 -14.39
N ILE A 131 -1.96 -21.98 -13.93
CA ILE A 131 -3.28 -21.42 -13.65
C ILE A 131 -3.44 -20.21 -14.55
N GLU A 132 -4.21 -20.38 -15.61
CA GLU A 132 -4.39 -19.39 -16.67
C GLU A 132 -5.66 -18.54 -16.45
N GLU A 133 -5.55 -17.27 -16.76
CA GLU A 133 -6.67 -16.33 -16.86
C GLU A 133 -6.55 -15.52 -18.16
N ILE A 134 -7.67 -15.14 -18.74
CA ILE A 134 -7.72 -14.27 -19.93
C ILE A 134 -8.06 -12.85 -19.48
N TYR A 135 -7.26 -11.89 -19.92
CA TYR A 135 -7.51 -10.46 -19.79
C TYR A 135 -7.81 -9.86 -21.16
N ASP A 136 -9.08 -9.56 -21.42
CA ASP A 136 -9.52 -8.95 -22.68
C ASP A 136 -9.59 -7.42 -22.56
N SER A 137 -8.84 -6.73 -23.41
CA SER A 137 -8.82 -5.28 -23.55
C SER A 137 -8.71 -4.89 -25.02
N SER A 138 -9.75 -5.19 -25.79
CA SER A 138 -9.82 -5.16 -27.27
C SER A 138 -9.42 -3.83 -27.92
N GLY A 139 -9.39 -2.72 -27.17
CA GLY A 139 -8.95 -1.40 -27.65
C GLY A 139 -7.50 -1.05 -27.33
N SER A 140 -6.79 -1.88 -26.55
CA SER A 140 -5.45 -1.55 -26.08
C SER A 140 -4.37 -1.84 -27.10
N GLU A 141 -3.46 -0.88 -27.28
CA GLU A 141 -2.18 -1.04 -27.95
C GLU A 141 -1.18 -1.79 -27.04
N TYR A 142 -0.01 -2.16 -27.59
CA TYR A 142 0.95 -3.03 -26.90
C TYR A 142 1.37 -2.53 -25.52
N ASP A 143 1.77 -1.26 -25.40
CA ASP A 143 2.30 -0.71 -24.14
C ASP A 143 1.25 -0.61 -23.04
N ASP A 144 0.03 -0.19 -23.40
CA ASP A 144 -1.10 -0.13 -22.47
C ASP A 144 -1.55 -1.52 -22.04
N LEU A 145 -1.61 -2.46 -22.99
CA LEU A 145 -1.97 -3.85 -22.72
C LEU A 145 -0.95 -4.50 -21.79
N LEU A 146 0.33 -4.29 -22.03
CA LEU A 146 1.42 -4.80 -21.21
C LEU A 146 1.35 -4.24 -19.77
N LYS A 147 1.24 -2.92 -19.63
CA LYS A 147 1.15 -2.24 -18.33
C LYS A 147 -0.05 -2.70 -17.53
N ASN A 148 -1.22 -2.72 -18.15
CA ASN A 148 -2.47 -3.11 -17.48
C ASN A 148 -2.50 -4.62 -17.19
N GLY A 149 -1.95 -5.45 -18.06
CA GLY A 149 -1.78 -6.88 -17.85
C GLY A 149 -0.87 -7.20 -16.67
N ILE A 150 0.27 -6.51 -16.55
CA ILE A 150 1.17 -6.65 -15.39
C ILE A 150 0.44 -6.27 -14.10
N ALA A 151 -0.27 -5.15 -14.07
CA ALA A 151 -1.03 -4.72 -12.90
C ALA A 151 -2.13 -5.73 -12.52
N LYS A 152 -2.86 -6.27 -13.51
CA LYS A 152 -3.87 -7.30 -13.30
C LYS A 152 -3.25 -8.58 -12.73
N LEU A 153 -2.14 -9.06 -13.29
CA LEU A 153 -1.49 -10.29 -12.84
C LEU A 153 -0.90 -10.13 -11.43
N ILE A 154 -0.33 -8.97 -11.09
CA ILE A 154 0.15 -8.68 -9.72
C ILE A 154 -0.99 -8.81 -8.69
N ASN A 155 -2.20 -8.40 -9.05
CA ASN A 155 -3.36 -8.50 -8.16
C ASN A 155 -3.97 -9.91 -8.09
N SER A 156 -3.78 -10.74 -9.13
CA SER A 156 -4.37 -12.08 -9.25
C SER A 156 -3.42 -13.22 -8.89
N LYS A 157 -2.11 -12.97 -8.84
CA LYS A 157 -1.11 -13.99 -8.49
C LYS A 157 -1.22 -14.47 -7.04
N ASN A 158 -0.52 -15.55 -6.73
CA ASN A 158 -0.35 -15.99 -5.34
C ASN A 158 0.12 -14.84 -4.47
N LYS A 159 -0.57 -14.60 -3.39
CA LYS A 159 -0.18 -13.61 -2.39
C LYS A 159 -0.54 -14.09 -1.00
N THR A 160 0.32 -13.77 -0.08
CA THR A 160 0.03 -13.91 1.34
C THR A 160 -0.17 -12.52 1.90
N GLU A 161 -1.37 -12.22 2.35
CA GLU A 161 -1.71 -10.97 3.01
C GLU A 161 -1.79 -11.22 4.51
N TYR A 162 -1.14 -10.34 5.25
CA TYR A 162 -1.21 -10.36 6.70
C TYR A 162 -1.90 -9.10 7.16
N ASP A 163 -2.78 -9.23 8.13
CA ASP A 163 -3.33 -8.08 8.85
C ASP A 163 -3.06 -8.23 10.34
N MET A 164 -2.86 -7.10 10.98
CA MET A 164 -2.47 -7.04 12.39
C MET A 164 -3.30 -5.98 13.09
N THR A 165 -4.01 -6.39 14.12
CA THR A 165 -4.77 -5.49 14.99
C THR A 165 -4.23 -5.59 16.41
N MET A 166 -3.93 -4.44 17.02
CA MET A 166 -3.43 -4.34 18.40
C MET A 166 -4.43 -3.61 19.27
N GLU A 167 -4.67 -4.10 20.48
CA GLU A 167 -5.60 -3.47 21.43
C GLU A 167 -4.98 -2.26 22.12
N LYS A 168 -3.65 -2.23 22.29
CA LYS A 168 -2.94 -1.13 22.91
C LYS A 168 -1.68 -0.79 22.14
N ILE A 169 -1.50 0.49 21.85
CA ILE A 169 -0.28 1.05 21.27
C ILE A 169 0.29 2.04 22.28
N GLU A 170 1.58 1.93 22.59
CA GLU A 170 2.24 2.87 23.49
C GLU A 170 2.42 4.26 22.85
N GLY A 171 2.39 5.28 23.71
CA GLY A 171 2.04 6.66 23.43
C GLY A 171 2.78 7.45 22.35
N SER A 172 3.96 7.03 21.88
CA SER A 172 4.76 7.77 20.89
C SER A 172 4.50 7.38 19.44
N MET A 173 3.91 6.19 19.22
CA MET A 173 3.64 5.66 17.86
C MET A 173 2.43 6.34 17.24
N ASP A 174 2.49 6.66 15.96
CA ASP A 174 1.41 7.32 15.26
C ASP A 174 1.14 6.70 13.88
N ILE A 175 0.03 7.12 13.23
CA ILE A 175 -0.37 6.62 11.91
C ILE A 175 0.76 6.87 10.90
N GLY A 176 1.19 5.82 10.22
CA GLY A 176 2.27 5.82 9.24
C GLY A 176 3.61 5.33 9.78
N ASP A 177 3.82 5.27 11.11
CA ASP A 177 5.00 4.65 11.70
C ASP A 177 4.98 3.14 11.49
N ILE A 178 6.15 2.51 11.43
CA ILE A 178 6.28 1.08 11.16
C ILE A 178 6.38 0.32 12.48
N VAL A 179 5.61 -0.73 12.60
CA VAL A 179 5.62 -1.66 13.74
C VAL A 179 5.91 -3.08 13.28
N GLY A 180 6.56 -3.86 14.15
CA GLY A 180 6.82 -5.28 13.95
C GLY A 180 5.79 -6.15 14.64
N GLY A 181 5.44 -7.26 14.02
CA GLY A 181 4.61 -8.29 14.62
C GLY A 181 5.17 -9.68 14.34
N ARG A 182 5.05 -10.57 15.30
CA ARG A 182 5.44 -11.96 15.16
C ARG A 182 4.35 -12.89 15.67
N ASP A 183 3.97 -13.82 14.83
CA ASP A 183 3.15 -14.95 15.22
C ASP A 183 4.04 -16.14 15.61
N TYR A 184 4.06 -16.49 16.89
CA TYR A 184 4.86 -17.60 17.40
C TYR A 184 4.32 -18.98 16.97
N ILE A 185 3.05 -19.08 16.61
CA ILE A 185 2.43 -20.34 16.18
C ILE A 185 2.89 -20.69 14.76
N THR A 186 2.85 -19.72 13.86
CA THR A 186 3.26 -19.92 12.44
C THR A 186 4.73 -19.59 12.20
N GLY A 187 5.40 -18.92 13.14
CA GLY A 187 6.77 -18.43 12.99
C GLY A 187 6.93 -17.24 12.04
N VAL A 188 5.83 -16.66 11.60
CA VAL A 188 5.84 -15.52 10.67
C VAL A 188 6.13 -14.22 11.41
N SER A 189 7.12 -13.48 10.91
CA SER A 189 7.41 -12.11 11.34
C SER A 189 7.12 -11.15 10.20
N MET A 190 6.54 -9.98 10.54
CA MET A 190 6.18 -8.96 9.56
C MET A 190 6.39 -7.56 10.09
N LYS A 191 6.54 -6.62 9.17
CA LYS A 191 6.57 -5.18 9.46
C LYS A 191 5.45 -4.51 8.67
N LYS A 192 4.67 -3.66 9.34
CA LYS A 192 3.60 -2.90 8.68
C LYS A 192 3.52 -1.47 9.22
N PRO A 193 3.15 -0.51 8.36
CA PRO A 193 2.80 0.82 8.83
C PRO A 193 1.47 0.79 9.58
N ILE A 194 1.36 1.59 10.63
CA ILE A 194 0.10 1.80 11.36
C ILE A 194 -0.87 2.51 10.40
N GLY A 195 -1.92 1.80 9.99
CA GLY A 195 -2.93 2.34 9.08
C GLY A 195 -4.05 3.10 9.77
N ARG A 196 -4.37 2.72 11.01
CA ARG A 196 -5.50 3.27 11.77
C ARG A 196 -5.24 3.25 13.27
N LYS A 197 -5.64 4.31 13.95
CA LYS A 197 -5.61 4.43 15.41
C LYS A 197 -7.01 4.78 15.92
N ILE A 198 -7.54 3.99 16.85
CA ILE A 198 -8.87 4.18 17.42
C ILE A 198 -8.71 4.55 18.89
N TRP A 199 -9.35 5.61 19.29
CA TRP A 199 -9.44 6.04 20.68
C TRP A 199 -10.82 5.74 21.23
N THR A 200 -10.91 4.99 22.31
CA THR A 200 -12.16 4.77 23.04
C THR A 200 -12.10 5.59 24.33
N ILE A 201 -13.04 6.49 24.49
CA ILE A 201 -13.21 7.29 25.70
C ILE A 201 -14.39 6.66 26.47
N SER A 202 -14.11 6.12 27.63
CA SER A 202 -15.10 5.53 28.53
C SER A 202 -15.32 6.44 29.76
#